data_a21da2572dcdb40dd130abef800f8424
#
_entry.id   a21da2572dcdb40dd130abef800f8424
#
_cell.length_a   1.000
_cell.length_b   1.000
_cell.length_c   1.000
_cell.angle_alpha   90.00
_cell.angle_beta   90.00
_cell.angle_gamma   90.00
#
_symmetry.space_group_name_H-M   'P 1'
#
loop_
_entity.id
_entity.type
_entity.pdbx_description
1 polymer ?
#
loop_
_entity_poly.entity_id
_entity_poly.type
_entity_poly.pdbx_seq_one_letter_code
_entity_poly.pdbx_strand_id
1 'polypeptide(L)'
;MAYLYSGYVATRLMYYALWPVRPIEQSYGIFAIHSLNTAAHNGDLPSANHKRDWGQIIKWTVYSLLLINFGYYLIEEIYISSHTLRQGGTFLQWTEAFATSIDELGWFGLLFMFELETYSLSDKILGKKSVVWSIHGLRLLCYALLAHTVLARVTSVQDFEVVTQATEVTNLCQVADKEISFGENYRYILVDQKNCTELSQDETFYYLDPSVITDTDGHTLERKLLWVDLNDVVVWLLVVWAIEFAVWLQNRNIAGGRLMLVSHAAKIFYAVLFMHAGYWAWNGHWVYTWDQTLWIVGFWAIERNLSEWRQEIRGE
;
A
#
# COMPACT_ATOMS: atom_id res chain seq x y z
N MET A 1 -16.95 30.65 -11.22
CA MET A 1 -16.49 30.98 -9.86
C MET A 1 -16.83 29.95 -8.78
N ALA A 2 -17.83 29.11 -8.94
CA ALA A 2 -18.20 28.06 -7.95
C ALA A 2 -17.22 26.88 -7.84
N TYR A 3 -16.50 26.54 -8.91
CA TYR A 3 -15.53 25.42 -8.91
C TYR A 3 -14.23 25.70 -8.17
N LEU A 4 -13.82 26.95 -8.01
CA LEU A 4 -12.62 27.31 -7.23
C LEU A 4 -12.87 27.31 -5.72
N TYR A 5 -14.12 27.47 -5.29
CA TYR A 5 -14.48 27.45 -3.87
C TYR A 5 -14.57 26.01 -3.32
N SER A 6 -14.97 25.06 -4.15
CA SER A 6 -15.03 23.63 -3.79
C SER A 6 -13.63 23.04 -3.55
N GLY A 7 -12.64 23.39 -4.39
CA GLY A 7 -11.25 22.95 -4.22
C GLY A 7 -10.59 23.54 -2.96
N TYR A 8 -10.91 24.79 -2.60
CA TYR A 8 -10.35 25.44 -1.42
C TYR A 8 -10.95 24.91 -0.10
N VAL A 9 -12.20 24.48 -0.12
CA VAL A 9 -12.87 23.85 1.03
C VAL A 9 -12.37 22.39 1.20
N ALA A 10 -12.16 21.66 0.10
CA ALA A 10 -11.61 20.31 0.15
C ALA A 10 -10.15 20.30 0.64
N THR A 11 -9.31 21.23 0.19
CA THR A 11 -7.95 21.41 0.69
C THR A 11 -7.89 21.88 2.14
N ARG A 12 -8.83 22.72 2.60
CA ARG A 12 -8.90 23.09 4.01
C ARG A 12 -9.47 21.99 4.90
N LEU A 13 -10.40 21.19 4.43
CA LEU A 13 -10.89 20.01 5.15
C LEU A 13 -9.80 18.92 5.24
N MET A 14 -9.04 18.68 4.18
CA MET A 14 -7.82 17.87 4.23
C MET A 14 -6.76 18.44 5.18
N TYR A 15 -6.56 19.76 5.17
CA TYR A 15 -5.58 20.43 6.03
C TYR A 15 -5.87 20.27 7.54
N TYR A 16 -7.17 20.24 7.93
CA TYR A 16 -7.57 20.04 9.35
C TYR A 16 -7.83 18.57 9.71
N ALA A 17 -8.08 17.70 8.74
CA ALA A 17 -8.28 16.27 8.98
C ALA A 17 -6.94 15.52 9.10
N LEU A 18 -5.92 15.93 8.35
CA LEU A 18 -4.68 15.18 8.23
C LEU A 18 -3.68 15.40 9.35
N TRP A 19 -3.73 16.50 10.14
CA TRP A 19 -2.91 16.65 11.35
C TRP A 19 -3.22 17.94 12.14
N PRO A 20 -3.61 17.89 13.39
CA PRO A 20 -3.51 19.03 14.29
C PRO A 20 -2.07 19.09 14.80
N VAL A 21 -1.24 19.95 14.22
CA VAL A 21 -0.03 20.39 14.90
C VAL A 21 -0.47 21.20 16.14
N ARG A 22 -0.66 20.51 17.27
CA ARG A 22 -0.67 21.21 18.55
C ARG A 22 0.78 21.38 18.97
N PRO A 23 1.20 22.57 19.43
CA PRO A 23 2.46 22.68 20.13
C PRO A 23 2.37 21.77 21.37
N ILE A 24 3.20 20.75 21.42
CA ILE A 24 3.43 19.95 22.64
C ILE A 24 4.20 20.88 23.57
N GLU A 25 3.47 21.62 24.41
CA GLU A 25 4.06 22.38 25.47
C GLU A 25 4.66 21.42 26.52
N GLN A 26 5.99 21.39 26.53
CA GLN A 26 6.82 21.18 27.73
C GLN A 26 6.33 20.14 28.76
N SER A 27 6.40 18.85 28.50
CA SER A 27 6.36 17.87 29.59
C SER A 27 7.63 17.02 29.73
N TYR A 28 8.48 16.95 28.72
CA TYR A 28 9.69 16.10 28.77
C TYR A 28 10.86 16.70 29.56
N GLY A 29 10.90 18.03 29.78
CA GLY A 29 11.98 18.69 30.50
C GLY A 29 11.90 18.52 32.01
N ILE A 30 10.72 18.39 32.57
CA ILE A 30 10.54 18.38 34.05
C ILE A 30 10.77 16.98 34.62
N PHE A 31 10.37 15.93 33.94
CA PHE A 31 10.58 14.55 34.41
C PHE A 31 12.06 14.13 34.38
N ALA A 32 12.78 14.51 33.31
CA ALA A 32 14.22 14.22 33.22
C ALA A 32 15.05 14.98 34.28
N ILE A 33 14.68 16.23 34.56
CA ILE A 33 15.39 17.04 35.59
C ILE A 33 15.04 16.57 37.00
N HIS A 34 13.81 16.14 37.24
CA HIS A 34 13.40 15.61 38.54
C HIS A 34 14.04 14.25 38.86
N SER A 35 14.17 13.36 37.85
CA SER A 35 14.83 12.06 38.02
C SER A 35 16.34 12.20 38.17
N LEU A 36 16.98 13.17 37.52
CA LEU A 36 18.40 13.45 37.67
C LEU A 36 18.71 14.08 39.03
N ASN A 37 17.86 14.96 39.59
CA ASN A 37 18.06 15.54 40.91
C ASN A 37 17.84 14.54 42.05
N THR A 38 16.90 13.59 41.90
CA THR A 38 16.68 12.53 42.87
C THR A 38 17.79 11.47 42.83
N ALA A 39 18.31 11.14 41.67
CA ALA A 39 19.42 10.18 41.52
C ALA A 39 20.76 10.74 42.08
N ALA A 40 20.98 12.04 41.92
CA ALA A 40 22.18 12.67 42.47
C ALA A 40 22.22 12.71 44.01
N HIS A 41 21.08 12.56 44.67
CA HIS A 41 20.99 12.59 46.11
C HIS A 41 21.13 11.21 46.77
N ASN A 42 20.90 10.12 46.04
CA ASN A 42 20.92 8.76 46.61
C ASN A 42 22.13 7.91 46.23
N GLY A 43 23.12 8.45 45.51
CA GLY A 43 24.36 7.73 45.20
C GLY A 43 24.22 6.47 44.34
N ASP A 44 23.03 6.15 43.89
CA ASP A 44 22.78 5.02 43.01
C ASP A 44 22.99 5.46 41.55
N LEU A 45 24.15 5.14 41.00
CA LEU A 45 24.35 5.16 39.54
C LEU A 45 23.32 4.24 38.91
N PRO A 46 22.47 4.73 37.99
CA PRO A 46 21.54 3.87 37.33
C PRO A 46 22.34 2.79 36.58
N SER A 47 22.22 1.56 37.00
CA SER A 47 22.67 0.40 36.24
C SER A 47 22.08 0.52 34.87
N ALA A 48 22.92 0.71 33.86
CA ALA A 48 22.55 0.72 32.46
C ALA A 48 22.08 -0.68 32.05
N ASN A 49 20.94 -1.08 32.58
CA ASN A 49 20.23 -2.26 32.17
C ASN A 49 19.59 -1.89 30.81
N HIS A 50 20.36 -2.08 29.76
CA HIS A 50 19.99 -1.88 28.38
C HIS A 50 18.85 -2.88 28.06
N LYS A 51 17.64 -2.59 28.56
CA LYS A 51 16.44 -3.32 28.14
C LYS A 51 16.36 -3.17 26.64
N ARG A 52 16.63 -4.28 25.95
CA ARG A 52 16.49 -4.36 24.49
C ARG A 52 15.11 -3.81 24.13
N ASP A 53 15.08 -2.74 23.39
CA ASP A 53 13.82 -2.14 22.95
C ASP A 53 13.23 -3.01 21.82
N TRP A 54 12.46 -4.01 22.22
CA TRP A 54 11.82 -4.94 21.32
C TRP A 54 10.92 -4.23 20.29
N GLY A 55 10.31 -3.11 20.67
CA GLY A 55 9.50 -2.32 19.76
C GLY A 55 10.31 -1.78 18.58
N GLN A 56 11.50 -1.26 18.85
CA GLN A 56 12.40 -0.78 17.81
C GLN A 56 12.91 -1.92 16.92
N ILE A 57 13.24 -3.06 17.50
CA ILE A 57 13.69 -4.23 16.72
C ILE A 57 12.60 -4.71 15.80
N ILE A 58 11.37 -4.88 16.29
CA ILE A 58 10.21 -5.31 15.49
C ILE A 58 9.96 -4.30 14.36
N LYS A 59 9.96 -3.00 14.67
CA LYS A 59 9.75 -1.95 13.67
C LYS A 59 10.76 -2.03 12.52
N TRP A 60 12.06 -2.05 12.83
CA TRP A 60 13.09 -2.13 11.82
C TRP A 60 13.06 -3.44 11.03
N THR A 61 12.68 -4.55 11.68
CA THR A 61 12.49 -5.84 11.01
C THR A 61 11.36 -5.75 9.99
N VAL A 62 10.20 -5.22 10.38
CA VAL A 62 9.05 -5.05 9.46
C VAL A 62 9.43 -4.16 8.27
N TYR A 63 10.07 -3.00 8.52
CA TYR A 63 10.49 -2.10 7.43
C TYR A 63 11.48 -2.75 6.47
N SER A 64 12.42 -3.53 7.00
CA SER A 64 13.38 -4.27 6.16
C SER A 64 12.68 -5.33 5.31
N LEU A 65 11.71 -6.05 5.87
CA LEU A 65 10.93 -7.05 5.14
C LEU A 65 10.06 -6.42 4.04
N LEU A 66 9.40 -5.32 4.33
CA LEU A 66 8.63 -4.57 3.33
C LEU A 66 9.54 -4.07 2.19
N LEU A 67 10.73 -3.58 2.51
CA LEU A 67 11.69 -3.13 1.50
C LEU A 67 12.19 -4.28 0.60
N ILE A 68 12.35 -5.48 1.17
CA ILE A 68 12.68 -6.70 0.41
C ILE A 68 11.51 -7.06 -0.52
N ASN A 69 10.26 -6.98 -0.04
CA ASN A 69 9.08 -7.24 -0.87
C ASN A 69 8.98 -6.24 -2.02
N PHE A 70 9.21 -4.96 -1.78
CA PHE A 70 9.28 -3.94 -2.83
C PHE A 70 10.29 -4.32 -3.92
N GLY A 71 11.50 -4.75 -3.53
CA GLY A 71 12.50 -5.23 -4.47
C GLY A 71 12.03 -6.45 -5.28
N TYR A 72 11.30 -7.36 -4.66
CA TYR A 72 10.70 -8.51 -5.34
C TYR A 72 9.68 -8.06 -6.39
N TYR A 73 8.71 -7.19 -6.01
CA TYR A 73 7.70 -6.68 -6.94
C TYR A 73 8.31 -5.95 -8.13
N LEU A 74 9.33 -5.14 -7.90
CA LEU A 74 10.01 -4.45 -8.99
C LEU A 74 10.63 -5.45 -9.99
N ILE A 75 11.25 -6.54 -9.51
CA ILE A 75 11.82 -7.59 -10.36
C ILE A 75 10.71 -8.34 -11.09
N GLU A 76 9.60 -8.67 -10.42
CA GLU A 76 8.46 -9.36 -11.00
C GLU A 76 7.79 -8.50 -12.09
N GLU A 77 7.56 -7.22 -11.84
CA GLU A 77 6.98 -6.29 -12.82
C GLU A 77 7.90 -6.07 -14.03
N ILE A 78 9.23 -6.03 -13.85
CA ILE A 78 10.20 -6.04 -14.95
C ILE A 78 10.06 -7.32 -15.78
N TYR A 79 9.92 -8.47 -15.13
CA TYR A 79 9.73 -9.74 -15.82
C TYR A 79 8.40 -9.74 -16.60
N ILE A 80 7.29 -9.40 -15.98
CA ILE A 80 5.96 -9.33 -16.61
C ILE A 80 5.98 -8.35 -17.79
N SER A 81 6.49 -7.15 -17.60
CA SER A 81 6.55 -6.12 -18.65
C SER A 81 7.44 -6.52 -19.84
N SER A 82 8.44 -7.39 -19.63
CA SER A 82 9.24 -7.94 -20.73
C SER A 82 8.44 -8.86 -21.66
N HIS A 83 7.30 -9.36 -21.21
CA HIS A 83 6.35 -10.17 -21.99
C HIS A 83 5.18 -9.35 -22.52
N THR A 84 4.56 -8.52 -21.69
CA THR A 84 3.36 -7.74 -22.02
C THR A 84 3.67 -6.50 -22.87
N LEU A 85 4.77 -5.79 -22.61
CA LEU A 85 5.18 -4.59 -23.33
C LEU A 85 6.31 -4.85 -24.35
N ARG A 86 6.42 -6.06 -24.88
CA ARG A 86 7.48 -6.46 -25.82
C ARG A 86 7.48 -5.63 -27.11
N GLN A 87 6.31 -5.26 -27.60
CA GLN A 87 6.16 -4.42 -28.78
C GLN A 87 6.29 -2.91 -28.49
N GLY A 88 6.65 -2.55 -27.25
CA GLY A 88 6.65 -1.20 -26.72
C GLY A 88 5.30 -0.82 -26.13
N GLY A 89 5.24 0.34 -25.50
CA GLY A 89 4.03 0.84 -24.87
C GLY A 89 4.05 2.35 -24.69
N THR A 90 2.90 2.94 -24.46
CA THR A 90 2.72 4.33 -24.06
C THR A 90 3.25 4.54 -22.64
N PHE A 91 3.49 5.79 -22.25
CA PHE A 91 3.88 6.12 -20.89
C PHE A 91 2.86 5.59 -19.85
N LEU A 92 1.58 5.65 -20.16
CA LEU A 92 0.53 5.15 -19.26
C LEU A 92 0.63 3.64 -19.07
N GLN A 93 0.76 2.86 -20.15
CA GLN A 93 0.94 1.41 -20.09
C GLN A 93 2.18 1.00 -19.30
N TRP A 94 3.28 1.75 -19.42
CA TRP A 94 4.47 1.53 -18.59
C TRP A 94 4.20 1.80 -17.10
N THR A 95 3.48 2.88 -16.75
CA THR A 95 3.13 3.15 -15.34
C THR A 95 2.09 2.18 -14.80
N GLU A 96 1.22 1.63 -15.63
CA GLU A 96 0.30 0.55 -15.27
C GLU A 96 1.03 -0.77 -15.02
N ALA A 97 2.01 -1.11 -15.86
CA ALA A 97 2.83 -2.30 -15.69
C ALA A 97 3.68 -2.29 -14.39
N PHE A 98 3.97 -1.10 -13.84
CA PHE A 98 4.68 -0.91 -12.57
C PHE A 98 3.76 -0.40 -11.45
N ALA A 99 2.46 -0.69 -11.54
CA ALA A 99 1.48 -0.15 -10.62
C ALA A 99 1.71 -0.60 -9.17
N THR A 100 2.13 -1.85 -8.93
CA THR A 100 2.42 -2.36 -7.58
C THR A 100 3.64 -1.67 -6.97
N SER A 101 4.73 -1.51 -7.73
CA SER A 101 5.91 -0.77 -7.25
C SER A 101 5.61 0.71 -7.00
N ILE A 102 4.75 1.33 -7.82
CA ILE A 102 4.32 2.72 -7.62
C ILE A 102 3.45 2.83 -6.35
N ASP A 103 2.57 1.89 -6.10
CA ASP A 103 1.76 1.79 -4.89
C ASP A 103 2.63 1.68 -3.64
N GLU A 104 3.51 0.71 -3.62
CA GLU A 104 4.48 0.49 -2.54
C GLU A 104 5.30 1.76 -2.24
N LEU A 105 5.76 2.45 -3.28
CA LEU A 105 6.50 3.70 -3.12
C LEU A 105 5.63 4.79 -2.46
N GLY A 106 4.35 4.86 -2.79
CA GLY A 106 3.37 5.74 -2.15
C GLY A 106 3.23 5.43 -0.66
N TRP A 107 3.06 4.14 -0.30
CA TRP A 107 2.96 3.68 1.08
C TRP A 107 4.24 3.93 1.89
N PHE A 108 5.42 3.63 1.32
CA PHE A 108 6.71 3.93 1.96
C PHE A 108 6.90 5.42 2.19
N GLY A 109 6.49 6.25 1.24
CA GLY A 109 6.53 7.69 1.40
C GLY A 109 5.67 8.17 2.57
N LEU A 110 4.44 7.67 2.71
CA LEU A 110 3.55 7.99 3.83
C LEU A 110 4.13 7.49 5.17
N LEU A 111 4.65 6.27 5.20
CA LEU A 111 5.27 5.69 6.39
C LEU A 111 6.51 6.49 6.81
N PHE A 112 7.37 6.86 5.86
CA PHE A 112 8.55 7.70 6.12
C PHE A 112 8.16 9.07 6.66
N MET A 113 7.11 9.69 6.10
CA MET A 113 6.59 10.97 6.59
C MET A 113 6.08 10.86 8.02
N PHE A 114 5.37 9.79 8.34
CA PHE A 114 4.91 9.52 9.70
C PHE A 114 6.09 9.40 10.68
N GLU A 115 7.12 8.63 10.34
CA GLU A 115 8.33 8.48 11.16
C GLU A 115 9.08 9.81 11.33
N LEU A 116 9.18 10.58 10.26
CA LEU A 116 9.87 11.87 10.29
C LEU A 116 9.17 12.86 11.23
N GLU A 117 7.84 12.96 11.14
CA GLU A 117 7.06 13.86 11.98
C GLU A 117 6.99 13.42 13.44
N THR A 118 6.91 12.11 13.69
CA THR A 118 6.69 11.58 15.03
C THR A 118 7.98 11.49 15.84
N TYR A 119 9.10 11.13 15.21
CA TYR A 119 10.33 10.78 15.94
C TYR A 119 11.55 11.62 15.58
N SER A 120 11.61 12.22 14.40
CA SER A 120 12.86 12.81 13.90
C SER A 120 12.87 14.34 13.93
N LEU A 121 11.73 15.01 13.73
CA LEU A 121 11.66 16.46 13.65
C LEU A 121 11.31 17.07 15.00
N SER A 122 12.14 18.04 15.45
CA SER A 122 11.80 18.85 16.63
C SER A 122 10.70 19.86 16.31
N ASP A 123 9.92 20.26 17.34
CA ASP A 123 8.82 21.25 17.21
C ASP A 123 9.29 22.57 16.57
N LYS A 124 10.54 22.97 16.81
CA LYS A 124 11.15 24.17 16.21
C LYS A 124 11.27 24.05 14.67
N ILE A 125 11.53 22.85 14.18
CA ILE A 125 11.66 22.58 12.73
C ILE A 125 10.27 22.47 12.13
N LEU A 126 9.34 21.75 12.77
CA LEU A 126 7.94 21.65 12.38
C LEU A 126 7.21 22.99 12.36
N GLY A 127 7.65 23.98 13.17
CA GLY A 127 7.13 25.34 13.14
C GLY A 127 7.53 26.16 11.89
N LYS A 128 8.50 25.71 11.09
CA LYS A 128 8.92 26.43 9.88
C LYS A 128 7.95 26.17 8.72
N LYS A 129 7.36 27.24 8.16
CA LYS A 129 6.39 27.15 7.05
C LYS A 129 6.91 26.33 5.86
N SER A 130 8.20 26.48 5.49
CA SER A 130 8.79 25.72 4.37
C SER A 130 8.80 24.22 4.63
N VAL A 131 9.09 23.78 5.85
CA VAL A 131 9.08 22.36 6.23
C VAL A 131 7.67 21.80 6.16
N VAL A 132 6.69 22.53 6.75
CA VAL A 132 5.27 22.15 6.71
C VAL A 132 4.78 21.99 5.26
N TRP A 133 5.10 22.96 4.38
CA TRP A 133 4.72 22.88 2.98
C TRP A 133 5.39 21.73 2.23
N SER A 134 6.66 21.44 2.52
CA SER A 134 7.37 20.30 1.93
C SER A 134 6.74 18.97 2.35
N ILE A 135 6.39 18.83 3.63
CA ILE A 135 5.70 17.67 4.17
C ILE A 135 4.36 17.46 3.48
N HIS A 136 3.54 18.51 3.38
CA HIS A 136 2.25 18.41 2.70
C HIS A 136 2.39 18.13 1.20
N GLY A 137 3.37 18.72 0.54
CA GLY A 137 3.65 18.46 -0.88
C GLY A 137 4.04 17.01 -1.13
N LEU A 138 4.93 16.45 -0.29
CA LEU A 138 5.32 15.05 -0.41
C LEU A 138 4.16 14.09 -0.09
N ARG A 139 3.37 14.39 0.93
CA ARG A 139 2.17 13.61 1.26
C ARG A 139 1.16 13.62 0.12
N LEU A 140 0.94 14.79 -0.50
CA LEU A 140 0.07 14.91 -1.67
C LEU A 140 0.60 14.07 -2.85
N LEU A 141 1.91 14.06 -3.06
CA LEU A 141 2.53 13.20 -4.07
C LEU A 141 2.27 11.72 -3.79
N CYS A 142 2.46 11.27 -2.54
CA CYS A 142 2.16 9.89 -2.16
C CYS A 142 0.68 9.53 -2.44
N TYR A 143 -0.27 10.39 -2.07
CA TYR A 143 -1.68 10.16 -2.40
C TYR A 143 -1.95 10.15 -3.90
N ALA A 144 -1.23 10.95 -4.69
CA ALA A 144 -1.34 10.91 -6.15
C ALA A 144 -0.82 9.59 -6.73
N LEU A 145 0.24 9.00 -6.16
CA LEU A 145 0.74 7.67 -6.55
C LEU A 145 -0.31 6.59 -6.23
N LEU A 146 -0.87 6.59 -5.02
CA LEU A 146 -1.94 5.64 -4.64
C LEU A 146 -3.20 5.80 -5.51
N ALA A 147 -3.59 7.03 -5.84
CA ALA A 147 -4.71 7.27 -6.76
C ALA A 147 -4.41 6.79 -8.18
N HIS A 148 -3.16 6.90 -8.65
CA HIS A 148 -2.72 6.34 -9.92
C HIS A 148 -2.86 4.81 -9.93
N THR A 149 -2.49 4.12 -8.85
CA THR A 149 -2.66 2.66 -8.73
C THR A 149 -4.12 2.25 -8.88
N VAL A 150 -5.05 2.95 -8.21
CA VAL A 150 -6.49 2.69 -8.38
C VAL A 150 -6.91 2.87 -9.84
N LEU A 151 -6.46 3.94 -10.48
CA LEU A 151 -6.75 4.19 -11.89
C LEU A 151 -6.20 3.07 -12.78
N ALA A 152 -4.96 2.65 -12.56
CA ALA A 152 -4.33 1.55 -13.29
C ALA A 152 -5.15 0.25 -13.17
N ARG A 153 -5.57 -0.11 -11.94
CA ARG A 153 -6.40 -1.33 -11.75
C ARG A 153 -7.79 -1.21 -12.40
N VAL A 154 -8.40 -0.05 -12.38
CA VAL A 154 -9.67 0.19 -13.10
C VAL A 154 -9.46 0.05 -14.60
N THR A 155 -8.39 0.61 -15.16
CA THR A 155 -8.06 0.51 -16.59
C THR A 155 -7.82 -0.94 -16.97
N SER A 156 -7.03 -1.69 -16.18
CA SER A 156 -6.76 -3.11 -16.43
C SER A 156 -8.05 -3.95 -16.47
N VAL A 157 -9.00 -3.69 -15.56
CA VAL A 157 -10.32 -4.38 -15.60
C VAL A 157 -11.11 -3.99 -16.84
N GLN A 158 -11.11 -2.70 -17.24
CA GLN A 158 -11.84 -2.23 -18.43
C GLN A 158 -11.23 -2.80 -19.72
N ASP A 159 -9.92 -2.83 -19.84
CA ASP A 159 -9.22 -3.38 -20.98
C ASP A 159 -9.45 -4.88 -21.10
N PHE A 160 -9.53 -5.58 -19.97
CA PHE A 160 -9.85 -7.00 -19.95
C PHE A 160 -11.28 -7.31 -20.45
N GLU A 161 -12.27 -6.47 -20.17
CA GLU A 161 -13.66 -6.69 -20.65
C GLU A 161 -13.79 -6.57 -22.18
N VAL A 162 -12.80 -6.00 -22.87
CA VAL A 162 -12.75 -5.92 -24.34
C VAL A 162 -11.81 -6.95 -24.97
N VAL A 163 -11.23 -7.85 -24.18
CA VAL A 163 -10.40 -8.96 -24.65
C VAL A 163 -11.13 -9.79 -25.70
N THR A 164 -10.48 -10.05 -26.81
CA THR A 164 -11.06 -10.77 -27.92
C THR A 164 -10.59 -12.21 -27.98
N GLN A 165 -11.50 -13.11 -28.32
CA GLN A 165 -11.14 -14.49 -28.61
C GLN A 165 -10.25 -14.53 -29.86
N ALA A 166 -9.17 -15.28 -29.81
CA ALA A 166 -8.25 -15.51 -30.90
C ALA A 166 -8.82 -16.58 -31.87
N THR A 167 -9.91 -16.24 -32.60
CA THR A 167 -10.65 -17.18 -33.44
C THR A 167 -9.83 -17.80 -34.56
N GLU A 168 -8.70 -17.18 -34.91
CA GLU A 168 -7.76 -17.67 -35.92
C GLU A 168 -6.70 -18.64 -35.37
N VAL A 169 -6.61 -18.77 -34.02
CA VAL A 169 -5.62 -19.60 -33.35
C VAL A 169 -6.31 -20.81 -32.70
N THR A 170 -6.16 -21.97 -33.33
CA THR A 170 -6.64 -23.25 -32.81
C THR A 170 -5.54 -24.07 -32.17
N ASN A 171 -4.27 -23.69 -32.38
CA ASN A 171 -3.09 -24.31 -31.82
C ASN A 171 -1.99 -23.25 -31.70
N LEU A 172 -1.32 -23.19 -30.56
CA LEU A 172 -0.27 -22.17 -30.28
C LEU A 172 0.95 -22.28 -31.19
N CYS A 173 1.15 -23.43 -31.88
CA CYS A 173 2.21 -23.55 -32.89
C CYS A 173 2.01 -22.60 -34.08
N GLN A 174 0.79 -22.10 -34.31
CA GLN A 174 0.50 -21.11 -35.36
C GLN A 174 1.04 -19.71 -35.03
N VAL A 175 1.39 -19.47 -33.76
CA VAL A 175 1.91 -18.20 -33.28
C VAL A 175 3.33 -18.30 -32.69
N ALA A 176 3.94 -19.47 -32.76
CA ALA A 176 5.25 -19.75 -32.21
C ALA A 176 6.39 -18.87 -32.76
N ASP A 177 6.23 -18.34 -33.96
CA ASP A 177 7.22 -17.48 -34.64
C ASP A 177 6.87 -15.97 -34.47
N LYS A 178 5.80 -15.64 -33.74
CA LYS A 178 5.30 -14.26 -33.57
C LYS A 178 5.75 -13.57 -32.29
N GLU A 179 6.69 -14.16 -31.56
CA GLU A 179 7.15 -13.64 -30.25
C GLU A 179 6.02 -13.40 -29.23
N ILE A 180 4.98 -14.23 -29.28
CA ILE A 180 3.85 -14.21 -28.36
C ILE A 180 4.17 -15.05 -27.14
N SER A 181 3.79 -14.61 -25.95
CA SER A 181 3.90 -15.35 -24.71
C SER A 181 2.56 -15.95 -24.31
N PHE A 182 2.57 -17.18 -23.82
CA PHE A 182 1.43 -17.76 -23.12
C PHE A 182 1.46 -17.27 -21.68
N GLY A 183 0.38 -16.68 -21.21
CA GLY A 183 0.24 -16.11 -19.88
C GLY A 183 -0.85 -16.80 -19.08
N GLU A 184 -0.53 -17.25 -17.87
CA GLU A 184 -1.47 -17.81 -16.91
C GLU A 184 -0.97 -17.55 -15.48
N ASN A 185 -1.82 -17.02 -14.62
CA ASN A 185 -1.54 -16.84 -13.20
C ASN A 185 -0.23 -16.06 -12.92
N TYR A 186 0.01 -14.95 -13.62
CA TYR A 186 1.23 -14.12 -13.58
C TYR A 186 2.51 -14.85 -14.04
N ARG A 187 2.37 -16.00 -14.66
CA ARG A 187 3.49 -16.73 -15.30
C ARG A 187 3.41 -16.55 -16.80
N TYR A 188 4.53 -16.23 -17.41
CA TYR A 188 4.61 -15.98 -18.84
C TYR A 188 5.67 -16.88 -19.45
N ILE A 189 5.32 -17.58 -20.51
CA ILE A 189 6.22 -18.48 -21.23
C ILE A 189 6.18 -18.07 -22.70
N LEU A 190 7.34 -17.75 -23.28
CA LEU A 190 7.43 -17.48 -24.71
C LEU A 190 7.05 -18.73 -25.49
N VAL A 191 6.08 -18.62 -26.39
CA VAL A 191 5.64 -19.73 -27.24
C VAL A 191 6.67 -19.96 -28.33
N ASP A 192 7.22 -21.17 -28.41
CA ASP A 192 8.16 -21.62 -29.42
C ASP A 192 7.73 -22.96 -30.02
N GLN A 193 8.45 -23.44 -31.05
CA GLN A 193 8.15 -24.71 -31.74
C GLN A 193 8.35 -25.96 -30.82
N LYS A 194 8.99 -25.80 -29.65
CA LYS A 194 9.24 -26.93 -28.73
C LYS A 194 8.11 -27.09 -27.71
N ASN A 195 7.53 -25.95 -27.26
CA ASN A 195 6.52 -25.94 -26.19
C ASN A 195 5.09 -25.73 -26.69
N CYS A 196 4.91 -25.25 -27.92
CA CYS A 196 3.60 -24.87 -28.43
C CYS A 196 2.55 -25.99 -28.41
N THR A 197 2.97 -27.25 -28.61
CA THR A 197 2.06 -28.41 -28.56
C THR A 197 1.63 -28.73 -27.13
N GLU A 198 2.56 -28.60 -26.17
CA GLU A 198 2.30 -28.83 -24.74
C GLU A 198 1.37 -27.75 -24.17
N LEU A 199 1.56 -26.49 -24.57
CA LEU A 199 0.74 -25.37 -24.16
C LEU A 199 -0.64 -25.34 -24.83
N SER A 200 -0.85 -26.07 -25.93
CA SER A 200 -2.12 -26.15 -26.66
C SER A 200 -3.02 -27.27 -26.14
N GLN A 201 -3.33 -27.27 -24.86
CA GLN A 201 -4.25 -28.26 -24.27
C GLN A 201 -5.72 -27.92 -24.55
N ASP A 202 -6.02 -26.63 -24.77
CA ASP A 202 -7.33 -26.13 -25.15
C ASP A 202 -7.40 -25.80 -26.65
N GLU A 203 -8.62 -25.72 -27.19
CA GLU A 203 -8.87 -25.31 -28.59
C GLU A 203 -9.26 -23.82 -28.65
N THR A 204 -9.43 -23.14 -27.54
CA THR A 204 -9.92 -21.76 -27.47
C THR A 204 -8.92 -20.88 -26.74
N PHE A 205 -8.47 -19.84 -27.44
CA PHE A 205 -7.48 -18.89 -26.92
C PHE A 205 -7.99 -17.46 -26.93
N TYR A 206 -7.41 -16.62 -26.05
CA TYR A 206 -7.75 -15.21 -25.89
C TYR A 206 -6.47 -14.38 -25.88
N TYR A 207 -6.46 -13.25 -26.59
CA TYR A 207 -5.37 -12.28 -26.50
C TYR A 207 -5.61 -11.37 -25.30
N LEU A 208 -4.82 -11.52 -24.24
CA LEU A 208 -4.86 -10.61 -23.08
C LEU A 208 -4.30 -9.22 -23.45
N ASP A 209 -3.27 -9.21 -24.27
CA ASP A 209 -2.70 -8.05 -24.94
C ASP A 209 -2.07 -8.47 -26.28
N PRO A 210 -1.53 -7.55 -27.11
CA PRO A 210 -0.96 -7.91 -28.42
C PRO A 210 0.20 -8.92 -28.35
N SER A 211 0.85 -9.08 -27.22
CA SER A 211 2.02 -9.94 -27.01
C SER A 211 1.73 -11.15 -26.12
N VAL A 212 0.53 -11.27 -25.57
CA VAL A 212 0.18 -12.33 -24.61
C VAL A 212 -1.13 -13.01 -25.00
N ILE A 213 -1.10 -14.32 -25.06
CA ILE A 213 -2.24 -15.20 -25.30
C ILE A 213 -2.45 -16.13 -24.10
N THR A 214 -3.68 -16.50 -23.82
CA THR A 214 -4.04 -17.46 -22.78
C THR A 214 -5.14 -18.39 -23.26
N ASP A 215 -5.38 -19.48 -22.56
CA ASP A 215 -6.51 -20.38 -22.77
C ASP A 215 -7.77 -19.93 -21.99
N THR A 216 -8.82 -20.76 -22.00
CA THR A 216 -10.09 -20.49 -21.32
C THR A 216 -9.96 -20.43 -19.81
N ASP A 217 -9.14 -21.31 -19.25
CA ASP A 217 -8.93 -21.38 -17.80
C ASP A 217 -8.10 -20.18 -17.32
N GLY A 218 -7.02 -19.86 -18.02
CA GLY A 218 -6.21 -18.67 -17.76
C GLY A 218 -7.00 -17.37 -17.91
N HIS A 219 -7.84 -17.25 -18.96
CA HIS A 219 -8.73 -16.09 -19.11
C HIS A 219 -9.70 -15.94 -17.94
N THR A 220 -10.29 -17.06 -17.48
CA THR A 220 -11.23 -17.04 -16.34
C THR A 220 -10.54 -16.70 -15.04
N LEU A 221 -9.32 -17.21 -14.83
CA LEU A 221 -8.51 -16.91 -13.65
C LEU A 221 -8.07 -15.44 -13.64
N GLU A 222 -7.52 -14.94 -14.74
CA GLU A 222 -7.05 -13.56 -14.88
C GLU A 222 -8.15 -12.54 -14.56
N ARG A 223 -9.35 -12.77 -15.08
CA ARG A 223 -10.52 -11.93 -14.76
C ARG A 223 -10.78 -11.86 -13.25
N LYS A 224 -10.68 -12.98 -12.53
CA LYS A 224 -10.88 -13.02 -11.08
C LYS A 224 -9.76 -12.29 -10.34
N LEU A 225 -8.51 -12.48 -10.78
CA LEU A 225 -7.35 -11.83 -10.19
C LEU A 225 -7.45 -10.31 -10.33
N LEU A 226 -7.79 -9.79 -11.50
CA LEU A 226 -7.97 -8.35 -11.74
C LEU A 226 -9.06 -7.73 -10.85
N TRP A 227 -10.19 -8.41 -10.65
CA TRP A 227 -11.25 -7.93 -9.77
C TRP A 227 -10.83 -7.95 -8.30
N VAL A 228 -10.09 -8.98 -7.85
CA VAL A 228 -9.57 -9.04 -6.49
C VAL A 228 -8.54 -7.93 -6.26
N ASP A 229 -7.66 -7.69 -7.21
CA ASP A 229 -6.64 -6.66 -7.19
C ASP A 229 -7.25 -5.24 -7.09
N LEU A 230 -8.24 -4.95 -7.94
CA LEU A 230 -8.98 -3.69 -7.85
C LEU A 230 -9.69 -3.54 -6.50
N ASN A 231 -10.33 -4.60 -6.01
CA ASN A 231 -11.01 -4.55 -4.73
C ASN A 231 -10.02 -4.33 -3.58
N ASP A 232 -8.84 -4.94 -3.65
CA ASP A 232 -7.80 -4.83 -2.65
C ASP A 232 -7.32 -3.38 -2.48
N VAL A 233 -6.92 -2.72 -3.56
CA VAL A 233 -6.46 -1.32 -3.49
C VAL A 233 -7.57 -0.37 -3.01
N VAL A 234 -8.83 -0.61 -3.37
CA VAL A 234 -9.97 0.17 -2.88
C VAL A 234 -10.17 -0.04 -1.38
N VAL A 235 -10.09 -1.27 -0.89
CA VAL A 235 -10.26 -1.57 0.55
C VAL A 235 -9.12 -0.97 1.36
N TRP A 236 -7.87 -0.97 0.86
CA TRP A 236 -6.75 -0.28 1.49
C TRP A 236 -7.01 1.23 1.65
N LEU A 237 -7.51 1.89 0.62
CA LEU A 237 -7.88 3.32 0.72
C LEU A 237 -9.02 3.54 1.73
N LEU A 238 -9.98 2.62 1.82
CA LEU A 238 -11.06 2.70 2.81
C LEU A 238 -10.53 2.53 4.25
N VAL A 239 -9.53 1.68 4.47
CA VAL A 239 -8.83 1.56 5.78
C VAL A 239 -8.20 2.89 6.16
N VAL A 240 -7.41 3.48 5.26
CA VAL A 240 -6.77 4.78 5.52
C VAL A 240 -7.81 5.86 5.78
N TRP A 241 -8.85 5.93 4.95
CA TRP A 241 -9.93 6.88 5.15
C TRP A 241 -10.63 6.69 6.50
N ALA A 242 -10.88 5.45 6.93
CA ALA A 242 -11.48 5.16 8.22
C ALA A 242 -10.60 5.61 9.39
N ILE A 243 -9.28 5.39 9.31
CA ILE A 243 -8.30 5.85 10.30
C ILE A 243 -8.29 7.38 10.37
N GLU A 244 -8.17 8.05 9.25
CA GLU A 244 -8.17 9.52 9.16
C GLU A 244 -9.48 10.12 9.72
N PHE A 245 -10.61 9.51 9.37
CA PHE A 245 -11.91 9.97 9.85
C PHE A 245 -12.07 9.73 11.36
N ALA A 246 -11.56 8.62 11.90
CA ALA A 246 -11.53 8.36 13.34
C ALA A 246 -10.71 9.44 14.08
N VAL A 247 -9.51 9.78 13.56
CA VAL A 247 -8.66 10.84 14.11
C VAL A 247 -9.37 12.18 14.05
N TRP A 248 -10.04 12.50 12.96
CA TRP A 248 -10.80 13.74 12.81
C TRP A 248 -11.96 13.85 13.83
N LEU A 249 -12.72 12.76 14.07
CA LEU A 249 -13.77 12.72 15.09
C LEU A 249 -13.22 12.96 16.49
N GLN A 250 -12.10 12.30 16.83
CA GLN A 250 -11.44 12.44 18.12
C GLN A 250 -10.95 13.87 18.37
N ASN A 251 -10.37 14.53 17.37
CA ASN A 251 -9.92 15.91 17.46
C ASN A 251 -11.06 16.90 17.70
N ARG A 252 -12.28 16.53 17.35
CA ARG A 252 -13.50 17.31 17.64
C ARG A 252 -14.18 16.93 18.94
N ASN A 253 -13.55 16.08 19.77
CA ASN A 253 -14.13 15.52 21.00
C ASN A 253 -15.48 14.82 20.76
N ILE A 254 -15.70 14.27 19.56
CA ILE A 254 -16.86 13.45 19.24
C ILE A 254 -16.53 12.01 19.66
N ALA A 255 -16.73 11.72 20.94
CA ALA A 255 -16.60 10.38 21.51
C ALA A 255 -18.00 9.78 21.62
N GLY A 256 -18.47 9.05 20.66
CA GLY A 256 -19.82 8.45 20.72
C GLY A 256 -20.03 7.38 19.66
N GLY A 257 -21.27 6.99 19.44
CA GLY A 257 -21.65 5.92 18.52
C GLY A 257 -21.05 6.03 17.11
N ARG A 258 -20.76 7.26 16.63
CA ARG A 258 -20.11 7.47 15.32
C ARG A 258 -18.68 6.97 15.29
N LEU A 259 -17.89 7.24 16.35
CA LEU A 259 -16.51 6.73 16.44
C LEU A 259 -16.48 5.21 16.52
N MET A 260 -17.42 4.62 17.24
CA MET A 260 -17.56 3.17 17.35
C MET A 260 -17.94 2.55 15.98
N LEU A 261 -18.84 3.19 15.23
CA LEU A 261 -19.19 2.75 13.86
C LEU A 261 -17.98 2.73 12.93
N VAL A 262 -17.15 3.78 12.94
CA VAL A 262 -15.92 3.86 12.13
C VAL A 262 -14.93 2.78 12.53
N SER A 263 -14.75 2.54 13.83
CA SER A 263 -13.89 1.47 14.33
C SER A 263 -14.37 0.08 13.90
N HIS A 264 -15.69 -0.15 13.85
CA HIS A 264 -16.25 -1.40 13.34
C HIS A 264 -16.06 -1.53 11.82
N ALA A 265 -16.25 -0.45 11.06
CA ALA A 265 -16.01 -0.43 9.63
C ALA A 265 -14.53 -0.76 9.29
N ALA A 266 -13.57 -0.17 10.01
CA ALA A 266 -12.16 -0.49 9.84
C ALA A 266 -11.87 -1.99 10.08
N LYS A 267 -12.47 -2.60 11.11
CA LYS A 267 -12.33 -4.05 11.36
C LYS A 267 -12.87 -4.91 10.22
N ILE A 268 -13.98 -4.49 9.60
CA ILE A 268 -14.55 -5.18 8.44
C ILE A 268 -13.58 -5.08 7.26
N PHE A 269 -13.01 -3.91 7.01
CA PHE A 269 -12.03 -3.72 5.94
C PHE A 269 -10.79 -4.60 6.15
N TYR A 270 -10.23 -4.66 7.36
CA TYR A 270 -9.14 -5.58 7.66
C TYR A 270 -9.53 -7.05 7.46
N ALA A 271 -10.75 -7.45 7.82
CA ALA A 271 -11.22 -8.81 7.55
C ALA A 271 -11.30 -9.11 6.04
N VAL A 272 -11.72 -8.14 5.22
CA VAL A 272 -11.71 -8.27 3.75
C VAL A 272 -10.28 -8.39 3.23
N LEU A 273 -9.33 -7.59 3.71
CA LEU A 273 -7.92 -7.70 3.34
C LEU A 273 -7.33 -9.07 3.70
N PHE A 274 -7.68 -9.64 4.85
CA PHE A 274 -7.28 -11.01 5.18
C PHE A 274 -7.90 -12.06 4.26
N MET A 275 -9.13 -11.86 3.80
CA MET A 275 -9.73 -12.74 2.78
C MET A 275 -9.00 -12.66 1.45
N HIS A 276 -8.55 -11.46 1.03
CA HIS A 276 -7.71 -11.29 -0.16
C HIS A 276 -6.37 -12.01 0.02
N ALA A 277 -5.70 -11.84 1.17
CA ALA A 277 -4.46 -12.57 1.47
C ALA A 277 -4.66 -14.09 1.36
N GLY A 278 -5.79 -14.62 1.88
CA GLY A 278 -6.15 -16.02 1.72
C GLY A 278 -6.40 -16.44 0.28
N TYR A 279 -7.00 -15.57 -0.53
CA TYR A 279 -7.22 -15.82 -1.96
C TYR A 279 -5.91 -15.84 -2.75
N TRP A 280 -4.97 -14.93 -2.46
CA TRP A 280 -3.64 -14.94 -3.05
C TRP A 280 -2.87 -16.22 -2.69
N ALA A 281 -2.91 -16.64 -1.41
CA ALA A 281 -2.31 -17.92 -0.97
C ALA A 281 -2.91 -19.12 -1.71
N TRP A 282 -4.23 -19.13 -1.92
CA TRP A 282 -4.92 -20.20 -2.64
C TRP A 282 -4.45 -20.33 -4.09
N ASN A 283 -4.16 -19.20 -4.74
CA ASN A 283 -3.64 -19.17 -6.11
C ASN A 283 -2.10 -19.30 -6.19
N GLY A 284 -1.41 -19.55 -5.07
CA GLY A 284 0.03 -19.77 -5.02
C GLY A 284 0.87 -18.49 -4.97
N HIS A 285 0.25 -17.31 -4.80
CA HIS A 285 0.93 -16.03 -4.69
C HIS A 285 1.35 -15.73 -3.25
N TRP A 286 2.30 -16.50 -2.73
CA TRP A 286 2.73 -16.43 -1.33
C TRP A 286 3.39 -15.11 -0.94
N VAL A 287 4.05 -14.45 -1.88
CA VAL A 287 4.68 -13.13 -1.61
C VAL A 287 3.61 -12.07 -1.41
N TYR A 288 2.56 -12.04 -2.23
CA TYR A 288 1.41 -11.15 -2.06
C TYR A 288 0.70 -11.38 -0.71
N THR A 289 0.48 -12.66 -0.35
CA THR A 289 -0.08 -13.04 0.96
C THR A 289 0.76 -12.54 2.13
N TRP A 290 2.07 -12.72 2.02
CA TRP A 290 3.03 -12.32 3.02
C TRP A 290 3.09 -10.80 3.17
N ASP A 291 3.19 -10.09 2.07
CA ASP A 291 3.23 -8.64 2.02
C ASP A 291 1.96 -8.01 2.61
N GLN A 292 0.81 -8.45 2.13
CA GLN A 292 -0.49 -8.06 2.66
C GLN A 292 -0.58 -8.23 4.18
N THR A 293 -0.10 -9.38 4.69
CA THR A 293 -0.09 -9.66 6.13
C THR A 293 0.86 -8.72 6.88
N LEU A 294 2.04 -8.43 6.34
CA LEU A 294 3.00 -7.49 6.94
C LEU A 294 2.41 -6.07 7.05
N TRP A 295 1.76 -5.58 5.99
CA TRP A 295 1.11 -4.27 6.01
C TRP A 295 -0.02 -4.22 7.03
N ILE A 296 -0.90 -5.23 7.09
CA ILE A 296 -1.99 -5.30 8.06
C ILE A 296 -1.44 -5.27 9.49
N VAL A 297 -0.42 -6.10 9.78
CA VAL A 297 0.22 -6.15 11.11
C VAL A 297 0.93 -4.84 11.44
N GLY A 298 1.59 -4.22 10.46
CA GLY A 298 2.24 -2.93 10.60
C GLY A 298 1.26 -1.81 10.97
N PHE A 299 0.16 -1.69 10.24
CA PHE A 299 -0.89 -0.71 10.53
C PHE A 299 -1.56 -0.96 11.90
N TRP A 300 -1.84 -2.22 12.22
CA TRP A 300 -2.39 -2.58 13.53
C TRP A 300 -1.44 -2.21 14.69
N ALA A 301 -0.14 -2.43 14.51
CA ALA A 301 0.86 -2.06 15.52
C ALA A 301 0.95 -0.55 15.71
N ILE A 302 0.89 0.23 14.64
CA ILE A 302 0.85 1.70 14.68
C ILE A 302 -0.41 2.18 15.41
N GLU A 303 -1.57 1.65 15.06
CA GLU A 303 -2.86 2.00 15.68
C GLU A 303 -2.86 1.72 17.19
N ARG A 304 -2.31 0.58 17.60
CA ARG A 304 -2.17 0.22 19.01
C ARG A 304 -1.28 1.19 19.76
N ASN A 305 -0.09 1.50 19.26
CA ASN A 305 0.82 2.44 19.89
C ASN A 305 0.20 3.83 20.06
N LEU A 306 -0.55 4.30 19.03
CA LEU A 306 -1.28 5.56 19.11
C LEU A 306 -2.38 5.53 20.19
N SER A 307 -3.02 4.39 20.41
CA SER A 307 -4.07 4.26 21.44
C SER A 307 -3.49 4.25 22.85
N GLU A 308 -2.38 3.56 23.10
CA GLU A 308 -1.66 3.52 24.37
C GLU A 308 -1.14 4.91 24.76
N TRP A 309 -0.50 5.61 23.83
CA TRP A 309 -0.01 6.98 24.04
C TRP A 309 -1.13 7.98 24.40
N ARG A 310 -2.34 7.81 23.83
CA ARG A 310 -3.50 8.63 24.17
C ARG A 310 -4.04 8.37 25.57
N GLN A 311 -3.97 7.14 26.06
CA GLN A 311 -4.37 6.79 27.43
C GLN A 311 -3.41 7.43 28.44
N GLU A 312 -2.11 7.39 28.17
CA GLU A 312 -1.09 8.04 29.00
C GLU A 312 -1.31 9.56 29.11
N ILE A 313 -1.67 10.24 27.99
CA ILE A 313 -1.96 11.69 28.02
C ILE A 313 -3.23 12.01 28.79
N ARG A 314 -4.21 11.11 28.81
CA ARG A 314 -5.46 11.31 29.57
C ARG A 314 -5.31 11.03 31.05
N GLY A 315 -4.22 10.42 31.50
CA GLY A 315 -3.97 10.04 32.88
C GLY A 315 -4.87 8.90 33.37
N GLU A 316 -5.36 8.04 32.45
CA GLU A 316 -6.10 6.82 32.76
C GLU A 316 -5.18 5.61 32.92
#